data_5dac9ad79159362fd2f09047d6e3f05f
#
_entry.id   5dac9ad79159362fd2f09047d6e3f05f
#
_cell.length_a   1.000
_cell.length_b   1.000
_cell.length_c   1.000
_cell.angle_alpha   90.00
_cell.angle_beta   90.00
_cell.angle_gamma   90.00
#
_symmetry.space_group_name_H-M   'P 1'
#
loop_
_entity.id
_entity.type
_entity.pdbx_description
1 polymer ?
#
loop_
_entity_poly.entity_id
_entity_poly.type
_entity_poly.pdbx_seq_one_letter_code
_entity_poly.pdbx_strand_id
1 'polypeptide(L)'
;MISSRVHSGKSEMKKTYYSTIYKPAEDSFLLADVLKKEIPKLIKVNSNLSLLEIGSGSGIQLQTARKLGIKKQNILSTDININAVKYCKKLGFNCIQSNLFAKIKGKFDLILFNPPYLPENKYDKEKDTTGGKLGSEIINKFLRQARLHLKKEGKILLLTSSLTKNINWQGYEKTKLTSKKIFFEELMVWEVRR
;
A
#
# COMPACT_ATOMS: atom_id res chain seq x y z
N MET A 1 39.36 5.77 -31.37
CA MET A 1 38.62 4.63 -30.81
C MET A 1 38.34 4.89 -29.33
N ILE A 2 37.31 5.68 -29.00
CA ILE A 2 36.77 5.83 -27.64
C ILE A 2 35.28 6.13 -27.82
N SER A 3 34.42 5.13 -27.82
CA SER A 3 32.97 5.30 -27.60
C SER A 3 32.29 3.92 -27.54
N SER A 4 32.21 3.30 -26.37
CA SER A 4 31.28 2.18 -26.15
C SER A 4 31.05 1.77 -24.69
N ARG A 5 31.41 2.58 -23.68
CA ARG A 5 31.26 2.15 -22.26
C ARG A 5 30.19 2.88 -21.43
N VAL A 6 29.37 3.76 -22.00
CA VAL A 6 28.41 4.58 -21.21
C VAL A 6 26.99 4.01 -21.19
N HIS A 7 26.67 3.02 -22.02
CA HIS A 7 25.30 2.49 -22.12
C HIS A 7 24.98 1.29 -21.24
N SER A 8 25.99 0.49 -20.80
CA SER A 8 25.78 -0.71 -19.99
C SER A 8 25.43 -0.38 -18.53
N GLY A 9 26.09 0.59 -17.94
CA GLY A 9 25.87 0.95 -16.52
C GLY A 9 24.47 1.52 -16.20
N LYS A 10 23.83 2.19 -17.17
CA LYS A 10 22.45 2.70 -16.95
C LYS A 10 21.39 1.59 -17.02
N SER A 11 21.61 0.54 -17.78
CA SER A 11 20.68 -0.59 -17.91
C SER A 11 20.80 -1.54 -16.70
N GLU A 12 22.00 -1.78 -16.23
CA GLU A 12 22.25 -2.58 -15.02
C GLU A 12 21.76 -1.88 -13.75
N MET A 13 22.01 -0.57 -13.60
CA MET A 13 21.46 0.22 -12.49
C MET A 13 19.93 0.26 -12.50
N LYS A 14 19.29 0.33 -13.66
CA LYS A 14 17.83 0.21 -13.77
C LYS A 14 17.36 -1.17 -13.31
N LYS A 15 18.00 -2.25 -13.75
CA LYS A 15 17.65 -3.63 -13.42
C LYS A 15 17.75 -3.89 -11.92
N THR A 16 18.84 -3.48 -11.26
CA THR A 16 19.07 -3.59 -9.82
C THR A 16 18.06 -2.75 -9.01
N TYR A 17 17.68 -1.59 -9.50
CA TYR A 17 16.73 -0.70 -8.85
C TYR A 17 15.31 -1.29 -8.78
N TYR A 18 14.86 -1.95 -9.85
CA TYR A 18 13.54 -2.59 -9.91
C TYR A 18 13.48 -3.93 -9.17
N SER A 19 14.61 -4.61 -8.96
CA SER A 19 14.65 -5.89 -8.25
C SER A 19 14.36 -5.78 -6.75
N THR A 20 14.43 -4.56 -6.19
CA THR A 20 14.20 -4.30 -4.77
C THR A 20 12.81 -3.70 -4.46
N ILE A 21 11.98 -3.47 -5.49
CA ILE A 21 10.62 -2.95 -5.32
C ILE A 21 9.64 -4.10 -5.48
N TYR A 22 8.70 -4.23 -4.53
CA TYR A 22 7.63 -5.22 -4.63
C TYR A 22 6.89 -5.10 -5.96
N LYS A 23 6.88 -6.18 -6.73
CA LYS A 23 6.15 -6.25 -7.99
C LYS A 23 4.68 -6.50 -7.72
N PRO A 24 3.76 -5.82 -8.44
CA PRO A 24 2.34 -6.09 -8.28
C PRO A 24 2.03 -7.57 -8.48
N ALA A 25 1.30 -8.14 -7.53
CA ALA A 25 0.83 -9.51 -7.55
C ALA A 25 -0.70 -9.56 -7.31
N GLU A 26 -1.23 -10.71 -7.02
CA GLU A 26 -2.66 -10.95 -6.85
C GLU A 26 -3.32 -10.05 -5.80
N ASP A 27 -2.61 -9.78 -4.70
CA ASP A 27 -2.98 -8.86 -3.64
C ASP A 27 -3.13 -7.43 -4.14
N SER A 28 -2.14 -6.97 -4.90
CA SER A 28 -2.13 -5.63 -5.48
C SER A 28 -3.29 -5.43 -6.48
N PHE A 29 -3.57 -6.45 -7.29
CA PHE A 29 -4.70 -6.42 -8.23
C PHE A 29 -6.04 -6.47 -7.52
N LEU A 30 -6.18 -7.31 -6.47
CA LEU A 30 -7.40 -7.39 -5.68
C LEU A 30 -7.74 -6.04 -5.03
N LEU A 31 -6.75 -5.36 -4.45
CA LEU A 31 -6.95 -4.03 -3.86
C LEU A 31 -7.30 -2.99 -4.94
N ALA A 32 -6.63 -3.03 -6.10
CA ALA A 32 -6.95 -2.14 -7.22
C ALA A 32 -8.39 -2.33 -7.73
N ASP A 33 -8.91 -3.55 -7.76
CA ASP A 33 -10.30 -3.82 -8.14
C ASP A 33 -11.30 -3.28 -7.13
N VAL A 34 -10.97 -3.30 -5.84
CA VAL A 34 -11.78 -2.61 -4.81
C VAL A 34 -11.75 -1.10 -5.02
N LEU A 35 -10.59 -0.50 -5.33
CA LEU A 35 -10.50 0.94 -5.61
C LEU A 35 -11.39 1.35 -6.78
N LYS A 36 -11.47 0.56 -7.85
CA LYS A 36 -12.34 0.81 -9.01
C LYS A 36 -13.83 0.91 -8.62
N LYS A 37 -14.25 0.18 -7.59
CA LYS A 37 -15.63 0.19 -7.09
C LYS A 37 -15.87 1.31 -6.07
N GLU A 38 -14.91 1.59 -5.20
CA GLU A 38 -15.10 2.49 -4.06
C GLU A 38 -14.77 3.96 -4.38
N ILE A 39 -13.72 4.25 -5.14
CA ILE A 39 -13.31 5.64 -5.41
C ILE A 39 -14.42 6.44 -6.15
N PRO A 40 -15.10 5.91 -7.18
CA PRO A 40 -16.17 6.66 -7.84
C PRO A 40 -17.32 7.04 -6.88
N LYS A 41 -17.67 6.16 -5.92
CA LYS A 41 -18.68 6.45 -4.91
C LYS A 41 -18.23 7.59 -3.98
N LEU A 42 -16.95 7.53 -3.54
CA LEU A 42 -16.38 8.52 -2.64
C LEU A 42 -16.25 9.90 -3.28
N ILE A 43 -15.84 9.97 -4.54
CA ILE A 43 -15.70 11.23 -5.28
C ILE A 43 -17.07 11.90 -5.49
N LYS A 44 -18.15 11.13 -5.67
CA LYS A 44 -19.51 11.68 -5.75
C LYS A 44 -19.91 12.42 -4.47
N VAL A 45 -19.43 11.96 -3.30
CA VAL A 45 -19.71 12.58 -2.00
C VAL A 45 -18.72 13.71 -1.70
N ASN A 46 -17.43 13.50 -2.03
CA ASN A 46 -16.37 14.47 -1.79
C ASN A 46 -15.44 14.55 -3.01
N SER A 47 -15.69 15.51 -3.90
CA SER A 47 -14.87 15.74 -5.10
C SER A 47 -13.42 16.14 -4.79
N ASN A 48 -13.12 16.51 -3.55
CA ASN A 48 -11.78 16.85 -3.08
C ASN A 48 -11.18 15.78 -2.14
N LEU A 49 -11.53 14.52 -2.39
CA LEU A 49 -11.08 13.34 -1.63
C LEU A 49 -9.57 13.34 -1.46
N SER A 50 -9.10 13.23 -0.21
CA SER A 50 -7.69 13.08 0.13
C SER A 50 -7.35 11.60 0.42
N LEU A 51 -6.28 11.11 -0.21
CA LEU A 51 -5.83 9.73 -0.12
C LEU A 51 -4.42 9.64 0.44
N LEU A 52 -4.20 8.71 1.37
CA LEU A 52 -2.89 8.28 1.84
C LEU A 52 -2.70 6.79 1.56
N GLU A 53 -1.62 6.44 0.87
CA GLU A 53 -1.17 5.04 0.75
C GLU A 53 0.04 4.81 1.65
N ILE A 54 -0.02 3.78 2.49
CA ILE A 54 1.11 3.27 3.27
C ILE A 54 1.70 2.08 2.51
N GLY A 55 3.02 2.07 2.28
CA GLY A 55 3.68 1.04 1.48
C GLY A 55 3.37 1.17 -0.01
N SER A 56 3.88 2.24 -0.65
CA SER A 56 3.55 2.53 -2.06
C SER A 56 4.07 1.50 -3.07
N GLY A 57 5.13 0.76 -2.73
CA GLY A 57 5.72 -0.26 -3.59
C GLY A 57 5.92 0.21 -5.03
N SER A 58 5.29 -0.48 -5.96
CA SER A 58 5.29 -0.16 -7.41
C SER A 58 4.43 1.04 -7.80
N GLY A 59 3.66 1.62 -6.87
CA GLY A 59 2.74 2.74 -7.14
C GLY A 59 1.48 2.36 -7.93
N ILE A 60 1.12 1.09 -8.02
CA ILE A 60 -0.06 0.63 -8.75
C ILE A 60 -1.35 1.25 -8.20
N GLN A 61 -1.50 1.35 -6.87
CA GLN A 61 -2.69 1.92 -6.25
C GLN A 61 -2.77 3.44 -6.48
N LEU A 62 -1.62 4.14 -6.43
CA LEU A 62 -1.54 5.57 -6.74
C LEU A 62 -1.98 5.87 -8.17
N GLN A 63 -1.48 5.08 -9.13
CA GLN A 63 -1.86 5.21 -10.53
C GLN A 63 -3.34 4.91 -10.74
N THR A 64 -3.85 3.86 -10.09
CA THR A 64 -5.27 3.49 -10.12
C THR A 64 -6.13 4.61 -9.55
N ALA A 65 -5.81 5.13 -8.37
CA ALA A 65 -6.55 6.22 -7.74
C ALA A 65 -6.59 7.48 -8.62
N ARG A 66 -5.46 7.85 -9.23
CA ARG A 66 -5.38 8.97 -10.18
C ARG A 66 -6.26 8.76 -11.41
N LYS A 67 -6.20 7.57 -12.02
CA LYS A 67 -7.04 7.22 -13.20
C LYS A 67 -8.53 7.28 -12.87
N LEU A 68 -8.90 7.02 -11.63
CA LEU A 68 -10.28 7.07 -11.14
C LEU A 68 -10.74 8.47 -10.73
N GLY A 69 -9.89 9.50 -10.88
CA GLY A 69 -10.30 10.89 -10.73
C GLY A 69 -9.83 11.58 -9.44
N ILE A 70 -9.07 10.92 -8.56
CA ILE A 70 -8.46 11.64 -7.42
C ILE A 70 -7.39 12.57 -7.95
N LYS A 71 -7.48 13.86 -7.60
CA LYS A 71 -6.50 14.87 -7.99
C LYS A 71 -5.13 14.51 -7.42
N LYS A 72 -4.08 14.62 -8.24
CA LYS A 72 -2.71 14.22 -7.87
C LYS A 72 -2.22 14.89 -6.59
N GLN A 73 -2.52 16.17 -6.39
CA GLN A 73 -2.15 16.90 -5.17
C GLN A 73 -2.84 16.39 -3.90
N ASN A 74 -3.92 15.63 -4.04
CA ASN A 74 -4.66 15.01 -2.94
C ASN A 74 -4.19 13.59 -2.64
N ILE A 75 -3.19 13.09 -3.37
CA ILE A 75 -2.60 11.76 -3.18
C ILE A 75 -1.25 11.92 -2.50
N LEU A 76 -1.11 11.36 -1.31
CA LEU A 76 0.14 11.22 -0.58
C LEU A 76 0.44 9.72 -0.41
N SER A 77 1.72 9.36 -0.46
CA SER A 77 2.13 7.99 -0.16
C SER A 77 3.38 7.92 0.68
N THR A 78 3.58 6.78 1.32
CA THR A 78 4.81 6.48 2.05
C THR A 78 5.34 5.11 1.72
N ASP A 79 6.64 4.94 1.86
CA ASP A 79 7.28 3.64 1.86
C ASP A 79 8.52 3.67 2.76
N ILE A 80 8.87 2.54 3.36
CA ILE A 80 10.12 2.39 4.09
C ILE A 80 11.29 2.22 3.12
N ASN A 81 11.03 1.60 1.95
CA ASN A 81 11.99 1.36 0.90
C ASN A 81 12.23 2.65 0.09
N ILE A 82 13.45 3.20 0.20
CA ILE A 82 13.83 4.42 -0.54
C ILE A 82 13.72 4.25 -2.07
N ASN A 83 13.87 3.03 -2.59
CA ASN A 83 13.76 2.77 -4.02
C ASN A 83 12.31 2.88 -4.49
N ALA A 84 11.35 2.37 -3.71
CA ALA A 84 9.92 2.56 -3.96
C ALA A 84 9.55 4.05 -3.94
N VAL A 85 10.03 4.79 -2.93
CA VAL A 85 9.85 6.25 -2.84
C VAL A 85 10.37 6.97 -4.07
N LYS A 86 11.61 6.70 -4.48
CA LYS A 86 12.22 7.31 -5.67
C LYS A 86 11.44 6.95 -6.94
N TYR A 87 10.95 5.72 -7.03
CA TYR A 87 10.16 5.26 -8.17
C TYR A 87 8.81 5.99 -8.25
N CYS A 88 8.05 6.05 -7.15
CA CYS A 88 6.78 6.77 -7.11
C CYS A 88 6.94 8.26 -7.40
N LYS A 89 8.05 8.89 -6.96
CA LYS A 89 8.38 10.26 -7.32
C LYS A 89 8.64 10.43 -8.83
N LYS A 90 9.30 9.47 -9.49
CA LYS A 90 9.47 9.47 -10.96
C LYS A 90 8.14 9.35 -11.71
N LEU A 91 7.17 8.62 -11.15
CA LEU A 91 5.80 8.58 -11.65
C LEU A 91 5.03 9.90 -11.38
N GLY A 92 5.69 10.81 -10.67
CA GLY A 92 5.19 12.15 -10.35
C GLY A 92 4.28 12.21 -9.14
N PHE A 93 4.26 11.21 -8.26
CA PHE A 93 3.49 11.24 -7.02
C PHE A 93 4.28 11.85 -5.87
N ASN A 94 3.56 12.44 -4.89
CA ASN A 94 4.15 12.84 -3.62
C ASN A 94 4.34 11.58 -2.76
N CYS A 95 5.58 11.16 -2.58
CA CYS A 95 5.93 9.99 -1.80
C CYS A 95 7.04 10.32 -0.79
N ILE A 96 6.89 9.89 0.45
CA ILE A 96 7.79 10.20 1.57
C ILE A 96 8.39 8.89 2.10
N GLN A 97 9.70 8.87 2.33
CA GLN A 97 10.31 7.75 3.05
C GLN A 97 9.90 7.81 4.54
N SER A 98 9.09 6.85 4.97
CA SER A 98 8.56 6.81 6.33
C SER A 98 8.28 5.37 6.77
N ASN A 99 8.48 5.09 8.05
CA ASN A 99 7.98 3.87 8.67
C ASN A 99 6.54 4.12 9.12
N LEU A 100 5.58 3.58 8.36
CA LEU A 100 4.15 3.86 8.52
C LEU A 100 3.89 5.37 8.57
N PHE A 101 3.26 5.87 9.63
CA PHE A 101 2.85 7.27 9.79
C PHE A 101 3.90 8.19 10.42
N ALA A 102 5.12 7.72 10.70
CA ALA A 102 6.11 8.47 11.49
C ALA A 102 6.42 9.89 10.96
N LYS A 103 6.29 10.12 9.66
CA LYS A 103 6.51 11.44 9.03
C LYS A 103 5.24 12.04 8.42
N ILE A 104 4.08 11.47 8.71
CA ILE A 104 2.81 11.92 8.16
C ILE A 104 2.16 12.94 9.09
N LYS A 105 1.68 14.02 8.50
CA LYS A 105 0.87 15.04 9.15
C LYS A 105 -0.52 15.07 8.51
N GLY A 106 -1.52 15.45 9.31
CA GLY A 106 -2.90 15.62 8.83
C GLY A 106 -3.74 14.34 8.85
N LYS A 107 -4.96 14.47 8.32
CA LYS A 107 -5.97 13.42 8.26
C LYS A 107 -6.49 13.26 6.84
N PHE A 108 -6.86 12.03 6.48
CA PHE A 108 -7.25 11.63 5.14
C PHE A 108 -8.66 11.05 5.12
N ASP A 109 -9.33 11.21 3.98
CA ASP A 109 -10.63 10.61 3.72
C ASP A 109 -10.52 9.12 3.43
N LEU A 110 -9.42 8.72 2.78
CA LEU A 110 -9.14 7.34 2.41
C LEU A 110 -7.69 7.00 2.74
N ILE A 111 -7.48 5.94 3.52
CA ILE A 111 -6.16 5.37 3.79
C ILE A 111 -6.11 3.98 3.17
N LEU A 112 -5.05 3.69 2.42
CA LEU A 112 -4.80 2.37 1.81
C LEU A 112 -3.61 1.71 2.47
N PHE A 113 -3.70 0.42 2.70
CA PHE A 113 -2.57 -0.38 3.12
C PHE A 113 -2.66 -1.82 2.59
N ASN A 114 -1.70 -2.18 1.76
CA ASN A 114 -1.35 -3.56 1.44
C ASN A 114 -0.08 -3.90 2.23
N PRO A 115 -0.20 -4.41 3.46
CA PRO A 115 0.95 -4.67 4.32
C PRO A 115 1.71 -5.92 3.89
N PRO A 116 2.96 -6.13 4.34
CA PRO A 116 3.47 -7.46 4.52
C PRO A 116 2.58 -8.17 5.57
N TYR A 117 1.94 -9.27 5.19
CA TYR A 117 0.89 -9.93 5.98
C TYR A 117 1.16 -11.40 6.28
N LEU A 118 2.20 -11.99 5.67
CA LEU A 118 2.54 -13.38 5.89
C LEU A 118 3.29 -13.56 7.22
N PRO A 119 3.03 -14.65 7.97
CA PRO A 119 3.86 -15.03 9.10
C PRO A 119 5.29 -15.36 8.68
N GLU A 120 6.26 -15.09 9.56
CA GLU A 120 7.66 -15.49 9.33
C GLU A 120 7.74 -17.00 9.10
N ASN A 121 8.38 -17.38 8.00
CA ASN A 121 8.73 -18.76 7.73
C ASN A 121 10.27 -18.88 7.71
N LYS A 122 10.84 -19.89 8.39
CA LYS A 122 12.28 -20.13 8.44
C LYS A 122 12.94 -20.30 7.05
N TYR A 123 12.13 -20.61 6.04
CA TYR A 123 12.58 -20.87 4.67
C TYR A 123 12.29 -19.71 3.72
N ASP A 124 11.52 -18.69 4.15
CA ASP A 124 11.18 -17.55 3.31
C ASP A 124 12.19 -16.42 3.57
N LYS A 125 12.97 -16.09 2.53
CA LYS A 125 13.97 -15.02 2.57
C LYS A 125 13.43 -13.67 2.11
N GLU A 126 12.16 -13.60 1.69
CA GLU A 126 11.55 -12.40 1.16
C GLU A 126 10.99 -11.53 2.30
N LYS A 127 11.81 -10.57 2.76
CA LYS A 127 11.44 -9.62 3.82
C LYS A 127 10.26 -8.71 3.46
N ASP A 128 9.89 -8.62 2.19
CA ASP A 128 8.87 -7.69 1.70
C ASP A 128 7.44 -8.23 1.92
N THR A 129 7.29 -9.52 2.21
CA THR A 129 5.98 -10.17 2.43
C THR A 129 5.71 -10.52 3.90
N THR A 130 6.76 -10.50 4.74
CA THR A 130 6.70 -10.96 6.13
C THR A 130 6.24 -9.85 7.07
N GLY A 131 5.07 -10.03 7.68
CA GLY A 131 4.46 -9.09 8.65
C GLY A 131 4.87 -9.30 10.11
N GLY A 132 5.88 -10.14 10.38
CA GLY A 132 6.34 -10.58 11.69
C GLY A 132 5.96 -12.03 11.99
N LYS A 133 6.20 -12.51 13.22
CA LYS A 133 5.99 -13.92 13.63
C LYS A 133 4.57 -14.44 13.34
N LEU A 134 3.57 -13.59 13.49
CA LEU A 134 2.15 -13.92 13.27
C LEU A 134 1.60 -13.30 11.97
N GLY A 135 2.38 -12.46 11.28
CA GLY A 135 1.98 -11.70 10.11
C GLY A 135 1.15 -10.45 10.43
N SER A 136 0.74 -10.25 11.67
CA SER A 136 -0.15 -9.16 12.09
C SER A 136 0.54 -8.00 12.81
N GLU A 137 1.82 -8.10 13.13
CA GLU A 137 2.51 -7.12 13.95
C GLU A 137 2.52 -5.73 13.30
N ILE A 138 2.80 -5.67 12.01
CA ILE A 138 2.80 -4.42 11.25
C ILE A 138 1.37 -3.89 11.10
N ILE A 139 0.40 -4.78 10.84
CA ILE A 139 -1.02 -4.42 10.75
C ILE A 139 -1.51 -3.83 12.07
N ASN A 140 -1.18 -4.46 13.19
CA ASN A 140 -1.58 -4.01 14.52
C ASN A 140 -0.95 -2.64 14.87
N LYS A 141 0.31 -2.41 14.47
CA LYS A 141 0.97 -1.11 14.61
C LYS A 141 0.30 -0.05 13.73
N PHE A 142 -0.02 -0.40 12.48
CA PHE A 142 -0.71 0.47 11.55
C PHE A 142 -2.08 0.90 12.10
N LEU A 143 -2.93 -0.04 12.52
CA LEU A 143 -4.27 0.25 13.02
C LEU A 143 -4.26 1.19 14.23
N ARG A 144 -3.32 1.00 15.17
CA ARG A 144 -3.16 1.93 16.31
C ARG A 144 -2.87 3.36 15.86
N GLN A 145 -2.01 3.54 14.87
CA GLN A 145 -1.59 4.86 14.38
C GLN A 145 -2.63 5.49 13.45
N ALA A 146 -3.27 4.70 12.60
CA ALA A 146 -4.19 5.16 11.58
C ALA A 146 -5.35 6.00 12.14
N ARG A 147 -5.79 5.73 13.39
CA ARG A 147 -6.86 6.48 14.05
C ARG A 147 -6.57 7.98 14.14
N LEU A 148 -5.31 8.37 14.31
CA LEU A 148 -4.90 9.78 14.39
C LEU A 148 -4.92 10.48 13.03
N HIS A 149 -4.81 9.71 11.95
CA HIS A 149 -4.70 10.19 10.57
C HIS A 149 -5.96 9.95 9.74
N LEU A 150 -7.01 9.38 10.31
CA LEU A 150 -8.29 9.17 9.65
C LEU A 150 -9.26 10.30 9.98
N LYS A 151 -9.90 10.91 8.98
CA LYS A 151 -11.01 11.85 9.19
C LYS A 151 -12.20 11.14 9.84
N LYS A 152 -13.14 11.91 10.40
CA LYS A 152 -14.33 11.36 11.08
C LYS A 152 -15.11 10.39 10.20
N GLU A 153 -15.41 10.80 8.97
CA GLU A 153 -16.13 9.99 7.97
C GLU A 153 -15.16 9.22 7.02
N GLY A 154 -13.88 9.21 7.37
CA GLY A 154 -12.86 8.53 6.58
C GLY A 154 -12.92 7.01 6.72
N LYS A 155 -12.36 6.33 5.75
CA LYS A 155 -12.24 4.87 5.76
C LYS A 155 -10.81 4.40 5.43
N ILE A 156 -10.49 3.22 5.89
CA ILE A 156 -9.29 2.49 5.54
C ILE A 156 -9.69 1.33 4.63
N LEU A 157 -8.94 1.10 3.56
CA LEU A 157 -8.97 -0.16 2.82
C LEU A 157 -7.70 -0.92 3.17
N LEU A 158 -7.87 -2.03 3.87
CA LEU A 158 -6.80 -2.87 4.39
C LEU A 158 -6.87 -4.25 3.76
N LEU A 159 -5.76 -4.69 3.17
CA LEU A 159 -5.61 -6.06 2.70
C LEU A 159 -5.04 -6.94 3.81
N THR A 160 -5.53 -8.15 3.92
CA THR A 160 -5.04 -9.19 4.83
C THR A 160 -5.11 -10.56 4.16
N SER A 161 -4.45 -11.56 4.75
CA SER A 161 -4.54 -12.96 4.36
C SER A 161 -5.21 -13.81 5.45
N SER A 162 -5.80 -14.94 5.07
CA SER A 162 -6.26 -15.96 6.02
C SER A 162 -5.13 -16.56 6.87
N LEU A 163 -3.89 -16.42 6.42
CA LEU A 163 -2.68 -16.85 7.14
C LEU A 163 -2.27 -15.85 8.23
N THR A 164 -2.73 -14.58 8.14
CA THR A 164 -2.45 -13.55 9.15
C THR A 164 -3.25 -13.85 10.43
N LYS A 165 -2.55 -14.07 11.54
CA LYS A 165 -3.18 -14.44 12.82
C LYS A 165 -3.20 -13.25 13.79
N ASN A 166 -4.21 -13.21 14.68
CA ASN A 166 -4.26 -12.29 15.82
C ASN A 166 -4.26 -10.81 15.43
N ILE A 167 -5.03 -10.43 14.39
CA ILE A 167 -5.25 -9.02 14.07
C ILE A 167 -6.09 -8.39 15.18
N ASN A 168 -5.51 -7.39 15.87
CA ASN A 168 -6.23 -6.56 16.83
C ASN A 168 -6.84 -5.36 16.10
N TRP A 169 -8.14 -5.39 15.90
CA TRP A 169 -8.87 -4.35 15.16
C TRP A 169 -9.04 -3.02 15.91
N GLN A 170 -8.51 -2.88 17.12
CA GLN A 170 -8.45 -1.61 17.88
C GLN A 170 -9.83 -0.93 18.06
N GLY A 171 -10.92 -1.68 18.11
CA GLY A 171 -12.28 -1.14 18.22
C GLY A 171 -12.79 -0.44 16.95
N TYR A 172 -12.17 -0.69 15.79
CA TYR A 172 -12.73 -0.28 14.51
C TYR A 172 -13.89 -1.19 14.10
N GLU A 173 -14.89 -0.59 13.48
CA GLU A 173 -15.87 -1.32 12.67
C GLU A 173 -15.20 -1.81 11.40
N LYS A 174 -15.50 -3.04 10.98
CA LYS A 174 -14.91 -3.65 9.79
C LYS A 174 -15.93 -4.39 8.96
N THR A 175 -15.86 -4.21 7.66
CA THR A 175 -16.68 -4.92 6.68
C THR A 175 -15.78 -5.55 5.62
N LYS A 176 -15.93 -6.85 5.38
CA LYS A 176 -15.21 -7.54 4.30
C LYS A 176 -15.87 -7.15 2.97
N LEU A 177 -15.14 -6.42 2.12
CA LEU A 177 -15.64 -5.98 0.82
C LEU A 177 -15.52 -7.06 -0.24
N THR A 178 -14.44 -7.83 -0.20
CA THR A 178 -14.18 -8.92 -1.16
C THR A 178 -13.13 -9.87 -0.62
N SER A 179 -13.06 -11.05 -1.21
CA SER A 179 -11.95 -11.99 -1.01
C SER A 179 -11.61 -12.73 -2.30
N LYS A 180 -10.40 -13.26 -2.36
CA LYS A 180 -9.89 -14.09 -3.45
C LYS A 180 -9.07 -15.24 -2.89
N LYS A 181 -9.46 -16.48 -3.22
CA LYS A 181 -8.66 -17.67 -2.89
C LYS A 181 -7.49 -17.81 -3.85
N ILE A 182 -6.30 -18.05 -3.30
CA ILE A 182 -5.05 -18.28 -4.02
C ILE A 182 -4.38 -19.50 -3.38
N PHE A 183 -4.46 -20.63 -4.05
CA PHE A 183 -3.96 -21.92 -3.54
C PHE A 183 -4.52 -22.22 -2.13
N PHE A 184 -3.68 -22.16 -1.11
CA PHE A 184 -4.00 -22.47 0.30
C PHE A 184 -4.27 -21.22 1.16
N GLU A 185 -4.25 -20.01 0.59
CA GLU A 185 -4.60 -18.78 1.29
C GLU A 185 -5.83 -18.08 0.67
N GLU A 186 -6.48 -17.27 1.47
CA GLU A 186 -7.54 -16.35 1.03
C GLU A 186 -7.12 -14.93 1.34
N LEU A 187 -6.95 -14.13 0.30
CA LEU A 187 -6.75 -12.69 0.43
C LEU A 187 -8.09 -12.01 0.67
N MET A 188 -8.12 -11.03 1.57
CA MET A 188 -9.33 -10.28 1.93
C MET A 188 -9.05 -8.79 1.93
N VAL A 189 -9.97 -8.00 1.37
CA VAL A 189 -9.94 -6.54 1.51
C VAL A 189 -11.07 -6.11 2.43
N TRP A 190 -10.69 -5.37 3.46
CA TRP A 190 -11.59 -4.84 4.48
C TRP A 190 -11.77 -3.34 4.32
N GLU A 191 -13.01 -2.88 4.42
CA GLU A 191 -13.30 -1.50 4.79
C GLU A 191 -13.29 -1.42 6.32
N VAL A 192 -12.53 -0.45 6.85
CA VAL A 192 -12.35 -0.26 8.29
C VAL A 192 -12.70 1.20 8.62
N ARG A 193 -13.59 1.41 9.59
CA ARG A 193 -14.07 2.73 10.05
C ARG A 193 -13.87 2.88 11.55
N ARG A 194 -13.95 4.15 12.02
CA ARG A 194 -13.95 4.45 13.47
C ARG A 194 -15.27 4.06 14.09
#